data_ba1d8a290e4c40720313c52935b10064
#
_entry.id   ba1d8a290e4c40720313c52935b10064
#
_cell.length_a   1.000
_cell.length_b   1.000
_cell.length_c   1.000
_cell.angle_alpha   90.00
_cell.angle_beta   90.00
_cell.angle_gamma   90.00
#
_symmetry.space_group_name_H-M   'P 1'
#
loop_
_entity.id
_entity.type
_entity.pdbx_description
1 polymer ?
#
loop_
_entity_poly.entity_id
_entity_poly.type
_entity_poly.pdbx_seq_one_letter_code
_entity_poly.pdbx_strand_id
1 'polypeptide(L)'
;MTDQQTQWQQCHEEANRLSRELKALNANRATLTDPAEIEEKKKEAHLLQTQYNTVLEKLKEMKDEYEWEKSVNREFNSIEQPD
;
A
#
# COMPACT_ATOMS: atom_id res chain seq x y z
N MET A 1 10.97 -11.64 16.86
CA MET A 1 9.95 -11.00 16.02
C MET A 1 9.85 -9.52 16.36
N THR A 2 10.11 -8.69 15.41
CA THR A 2 10.12 -7.25 15.64
C THR A 2 8.74 -6.65 15.32
N ASP A 3 8.36 -5.63 16.08
CA ASP A 3 7.11 -4.91 15.87
C ASP A 3 7.04 -4.31 14.46
N GLN A 4 8.17 -3.97 13.87
CA GLN A 4 8.27 -3.44 12.51
C GLN A 4 7.73 -4.43 11.48
N GLN A 5 8.10 -5.70 11.62
CA GLN A 5 7.68 -6.74 10.70
C GLN A 5 6.16 -6.95 10.77
N THR A 6 5.62 -6.94 11.98
CA THR A 6 4.17 -7.06 12.21
C THR A 6 3.43 -5.87 11.62
N GLN A 7 3.93 -4.65 11.84
CA GLN A 7 3.34 -3.42 11.30
C GLN A 7 3.36 -3.43 9.78
N TRP A 8 4.47 -3.84 9.18
CA TRP A 8 4.60 -3.94 7.73
C TRP A 8 3.55 -4.90 7.16
N GLN A 9 3.42 -6.06 7.79
CA GLN A 9 2.48 -7.09 7.37
C GLN A 9 1.03 -6.60 7.47
N GLN A 10 0.68 -5.93 8.57
CA GLN A 10 -0.64 -5.35 8.77
C GLN A 10 -0.96 -4.28 7.72
N CYS A 11 -0.02 -3.41 7.43
CA CYS A 11 -0.19 -2.38 6.40
C CYS A 11 -0.37 -3.01 5.03
N HIS A 12 0.39 -4.05 4.75
CA HIS A 12 0.32 -4.76 3.47
C HIS A 12 -1.05 -5.43 3.30
N GLU A 13 -1.57 -6.06 4.34
CA GLU A 13 -2.89 -6.67 4.33
C GLU A 13 -3.98 -5.63 4.14
N GLU A 14 -3.86 -4.48 4.81
CA GLU A 14 -4.81 -3.39 4.66
C GLU A 14 -4.79 -2.82 3.24
N ALA A 15 -3.61 -2.66 2.65
CA ALA A 15 -3.48 -2.20 1.27
C ALA A 15 -4.16 -3.18 0.30
N ASN A 16 -3.98 -4.48 0.50
CA ASN A 16 -4.62 -5.49 -0.31
C ASN A 16 -6.14 -5.45 -0.17
N ARG A 17 -6.65 -5.28 1.05
CA ARG A 17 -8.08 -5.17 1.30
C ARG A 17 -8.66 -3.96 0.58
N LEU A 18 -8.03 -2.79 0.75
CA LEU A 18 -8.47 -1.56 0.11
C LEU A 18 -8.43 -1.66 -1.42
N SER A 19 -7.41 -2.31 -1.95
CA SER A 19 -7.29 -2.54 -3.39
C SER A 19 -8.45 -3.38 -3.91
N ARG A 20 -8.84 -4.44 -3.20
CA ARG A 20 -9.96 -5.29 -3.57
C ARG A 20 -11.28 -4.52 -3.50
N GLU A 21 -11.47 -3.74 -2.44
CA GLU A 21 -12.67 -2.91 -2.29
C GLU A 21 -12.79 -1.88 -3.40
N LEU A 22 -11.68 -1.25 -3.78
CA LEU A 22 -11.65 -0.31 -4.89
C LEU A 22 -12.01 -0.97 -6.22
N LYS A 23 -11.47 -2.16 -6.48
CA LYS A 23 -11.78 -2.90 -7.70
C LYS A 23 -13.26 -3.29 -7.76
N ALA A 24 -13.80 -3.77 -6.64
CA ALA A 24 -15.21 -4.13 -6.54
C ALA A 24 -16.09 -2.91 -6.75
N LEU A 25 -15.74 -1.78 -6.16
CA LEU A 25 -16.48 -0.53 -6.29
C LEU A 25 -16.46 -0.03 -7.74
N ASN A 26 -15.31 -0.06 -8.39
CA ASN A 26 -15.18 0.35 -9.78
C ASN A 26 -15.99 -0.55 -10.72
N ALA A 27 -16.02 -1.85 -10.45
CA ALA A 27 -16.83 -2.80 -11.20
C ALA A 27 -18.33 -2.47 -11.04
N ASN A 28 -18.78 -2.16 -9.82
CA ASN A 28 -20.17 -1.76 -9.56
C ASN A 28 -20.51 -0.46 -10.28
N ARG A 29 -19.58 0.50 -10.27
CA ARG A 29 -19.79 1.79 -10.94
C ARG A 29 -20.05 1.61 -12.44
N ALA A 30 -19.37 0.65 -13.05
CA ALA A 30 -19.52 0.38 -14.49
C ALA A 30 -20.92 -0.06 -14.86
N THR A 31 -21.68 -0.64 -13.90
CA THR A 31 -23.03 -1.14 -14.13
C THR A 31 -24.13 -0.16 -13.70
N LEU A 32 -23.77 0.94 -13.02
CA LEU A 32 -24.71 1.92 -12.53
C LEU A 32 -25.15 2.85 -13.64
N THR A 33 -26.46 3.16 -13.66
CA THR A 33 -27.06 4.07 -14.63
C THR A 33 -27.63 5.34 -13.97
N ASP A 34 -27.89 5.31 -12.66
CA ASP A 34 -28.46 6.43 -11.92
C ASP A 34 -27.36 7.43 -11.57
N PRO A 35 -27.46 8.70 -12.02
CA PRO A 35 -26.44 9.71 -11.71
C PRO A 35 -26.21 9.92 -10.22
N ALA A 36 -27.24 9.84 -9.39
CA ALA A 36 -27.11 10.02 -7.94
C ALA A 36 -26.29 8.89 -7.31
N GLU A 37 -26.53 7.66 -7.72
CA GLU A 37 -25.76 6.51 -7.24
C GLU A 37 -24.32 6.55 -7.73
N ILE A 38 -24.11 6.97 -8.97
CA ILE A 38 -22.77 7.12 -9.54
C ILE A 38 -21.98 8.14 -8.71
N GLU A 39 -22.61 9.26 -8.36
CA GLU A 39 -21.97 10.32 -7.57
C GLU A 39 -21.60 9.81 -6.17
N GLU A 40 -22.50 9.06 -5.50
CA GLU A 40 -22.24 8.47 -4.21
C GLU A 40 -21.07 7.49 -4.25
N LYS A 41 -21.07 6.61 -5.25
CA LYS A 41 -19.99 5.63 -5.41
C LYS A 41 -18.67 6.31 -5.76
N LYS A 42 -18.73 7.41 -6.47
CA LYS A 42 -17.55 8.20 -6.77
C LYS A 42 -16.91 8.77 -5.50
N LYS A 43 -17.73 9.25 -4.57
CA LYS A 43 -17.26 9.74 -3.28
C LYS A 43 -16.64 8.62 -2.45
N GLU A 44 -17.28 7.45 -2.41
CA GLU A 44 -16.73 6.28 -1.71
C GLU A 44 -15.39 5.85 -2.31
N ALA A 45 -15.32 5.84 -3.65
CA ALA A 45 -14.08 5.49 -4.34
C ALA A 45 -12.96 6.47 -4.01
N HIS A 46 -13.28 7.75 -3.95
CA HIS A 46 -12.30 8.77 -3.58
C HIS A 46 -11.79 8.58 -2.16
N LEU A 47 -12.69 8.28 -1.22
CA LEU A 47 -12.33 8.03 0.17
C LEU A 47 -11.42 6.80 0.28
N LEU A 48 -11.80 5.71 -0.37
CA LEU A 48 -11.00 4.48 -0.38
C LEU A 48 -9.64 4.72 -1.02
N GLN A 49 -9.61 5.48 -2.11
CA GLN A 49 -8.35 5.81 -2.80
C GLN A 49 -7.43 6.61 -1.88
N THR A 50 -7.98 7.56 -1.12
CA THR A 50 -7.21 8.36 -0.16
C THR A 50 -6.63 7.46 0.93
N GLN A 51 -7.43 6.55 1.47
CA GLN A 51 -6.98 5.60 2.49
C GLN A 51 -5.90 4.67 1.93
N TYR A 52 -6.10 4.19 0.71
CA TYR A 52 -5.14 3.33 0.02
C TYR A 52 -3.80 4.04 -0.16
N ASN A 53 -3.85 5.29 -0.64
CA ASN A 53 -2.64 6.09 -0.82
C ASN A 53 -1.90 6.31 0.49
N THR A 54 -2.62 6.55 1.58
CA THR A 54 -2.03 6.73 2.91
C THR A 54 -1.31 5.45 3.36
N VAL A 55 -1.94 4.30 3.16
CA VAL A 55 -1.33 3.01 3.51
C VAL A 55 -0.10 2.74 2.65
N LEU A 56 -0.18 3.06 1.35
CA LEU A 56 0.96 2.90 0.44
C LEU A 56 2.14 3.77 0.85
N GLU A 57 1.87 4.99 1.30
CA GLU A 57 2.93 5.88 1.79
C GLU A 57 3.61 5.30 3.02
N LYS A 58 2.82 4.73 3.94
CA LYS A 58 3.38 4.07 5.13
C LYS A 58 4.24 2.88 4.74
N LEU A 59 3.76 2.07 3.80
CA LEU A 59 4.51 0.92 3.30
C LEU A 59 5.81 1.36 2.64
N LYS A 60 5.76 2.44 1.88
CA LYS A 60 6.93 2.98 1.21
C LYS A 60 7.98 3.44 2.22
N GLU A 61 7.55 4.13 3.27
CA GLU A 61 8.46 4.58 4.33
C GLU A 61 9.13 3.38 5.02
N MET A 62 8.35 2.36 5.34
CA MET A 62 8.87 1.14 5.96
C MET A 62 9.82 0.41 5.02
N LYS A 63 9.47 0.35 3.74
CA LYS A 63 10.30 -0.30 2.73
C LYS A 63 11.61 0.45 2.55
N ASP A 64 11.57 1.77 2.52
CA ASP A 64 12.77 2.59 2.38
C ASP A 64 13.72 2.37 3.55
N GLU A 65 13.21 2.31 4.77
CA GLU A 65 14.02 2.00 5.95
C GLU A 65 14.65 0.62 5.84
N TYR A 66 13.85 -0.37 5.43
CA TYR A 66 14.32 -1.73 5.27
C TYR A 66 15.38 -1.82 4.16
N GLU A 67 15.15 -1.16 3.04
CA GLU A 67 16.08 -1.14 1.92
C GLU A 67 17.37 -0.41 2.29
N TRP A 68 17.27 0.65 3.09
CA TRP A 68 18.42 1.37 3.57
C TRP A 68 19.31 0.47 4.41
N GLU A 69 18.74 -0.27 5.35
CA GLU A 69 19.50 -1.22 6.17
C GLU A 69 20.15 -2.29 5.32
N LYS A 70 19.42 -2.79 4.35
CA LYS A 70 19.92 -3.80 3.43
C LYS A 70 21.05 -3.26 2.58
N SER A 71 20.95 -2.03 2.14
CA SER A 71 21.97 -1.36 1.35
C SER A 71 23.24 -1.15 2.16
N VAL A 72 23.11 -0.72 3.41
CA VAL A 72 24.26 -0.55 4.31
C VAL A 72 24.97 -1.89 4.53
N ASN A 73 24.20 -2.94 4.78
CA ASN A 73 24.77 -4.28 4.97
C ASN A 73 25.49 -4.76 3.72
N ARG A 74 24.94 -4.49 2.56
CA ARG A 74 25.54 -4.88 1.28
C ARG A 74 26.86 -4.16 1.06
N GLU A 75 26.91 -2.87 1.32
CA GLU A 75 28.13 -2.08 1.19
C GLU A 75 29.19 -2.58 2.17
N PHE A 76 28.77 -2.89 3.39
CA PHE A 76 29.66 -3.42 4.41
C PHE A 76 30.26 -4.75 3.98
N ASN A 77 29.43 -5.63 3.44
CA ASN A 77 29.88 -6.94 2.94
C ASN A 77 30.83 -6.77 1.72
N SER A 78 30.56 -5.80 0.89
CA SER A 78 31.45 -5.51 -0.26
C SER A 78 32.83 -5.08 0.19
N ILE A 79 32.91 -4.34 1.27
CA ILE A 79 34.19 -3.90 1.86
C ILE A 79 34.94 -5.10 2.44
N GLU A 80 34.23 -6.02 3.07
CA GLU A 80 34.82 -7.19 3.68
C GLU A 80 35.24 -8.26 2.67
N GLN A 81 34.66 -8.24 1.49
CA GLN A 81 34.97 -9.21 0.44
C GLN A 81 35.67 -8.53 -0.71
N PRO A 82 36.97 -8.34 -0.60
CA PRO A 82 37.74 -7.86 -1.77
C PRO A 82 37.76 -8.95 -2.83
N ASP A 83 37.42 -8.61 -4.01
CA ASP A 83 37.43 -9.57 -5.13
C ASP A 83 38.80 -10.15 -5.41
#